data_5fe78c2ddcb251ff563160947fc7e697
#
_entry.id   5fe78c2ddcb251ff563160947fc7e697
#
_cell.length_a   1.000
_cell.length_b   1.000
_cell.length_c   1.000
_cell.angle_alpha   90.00
_cell.angle_beta   90.00
_cell.angle_gamma   90.00
#
_symmetry.space_group_name_H-M   'P 1'
#
loop_
_entity.id
_entity.type
_entity.pdbx_description
1 polymer ?
#
loop_
_entity_poly.entity_id
_entity_poly.type
_entity_poly.pdbx_seq_one_letter_code
_entity_poly.pdbx_strand_id
1 'polypeptide(L)'
;ARAWTDFDRIVATLKDLEADQTSVVQSGRPVAVLKTHPDAPRVLASQAAMGRRKDFNEGELLAIMQLIENGSATREQFRKASYAGALGQTQFMPSTLLQHGRDFDKDGHKDLWTNAGDALASAANYLTNSGWKKGQPWAVETRIPEVFDYSLGDGRKLTVAAWKALGLLPATAPEFASSDALQAELFLPAGSYGPS
;
A
#
# COMPACT_ATOMS: atom_id res chain seq x y z
N ALA A 1 17.69 -23.10 -12.03
CA ALA A 1 17.14 -24.42 -11.68
C ALA A 1 16.54 -24.47 -10.27
N ARG A 2 17.11 -23.78 -9.25
CA ARG A 2 16.56 -23.76 -7.88
C ARG A 2 15.23 -23.01 -7.74
N ALA A 3 15.00 -21.94 -8.51
CA ALA A 3 13.78 -21.13 -8.44
C ALA A 3 12.50 -21.92 -8.85
N TRP A 4 12.64 -22.92 -9.75
CA TRP A 4 11.49 -23.70 -10.21
C TRP A 4 11.08 -24.81 -9.23
N THR A 5 12.04 -25.38 -8.49
CA THR A 5 11.75 -26.37 -7.43
C THR A 5 11.03 -25.74 -6.24
N ASP A 6 11.24 -24.44 -5.98
CA ASP A 6 10.48 -23.72 -4.96
C ASP A 6 9.06 -23.38 -5.43
N PHE A 7 8.84 -23.17 -6.74
CA PHE A 7 7.53 -22.94 -7.31
C PHE A 7 6.61 -24.18 -7.19
N ASP A 8 7.11 -25.37 -7.49
CA ASP A 8 6.34 -26.63 -7.33
C ASP A 8 6.00 -26.89 -5.85
N ARG A 9 6.89 -26.55 -4.94
CA ARG A 9 6.62 -26.57 -3.49
C ARG A 9 5.55 -25.56 -3.10
N ILE A 10 5.54 -24.36 -3.66
CA ILE A 10 4.53 -23.32 -3.43
C ILE A 10 3.17 -23.82 -3.91
N VAL A 11 3.09 -24.41 -5.11
CA VAL A 11 1.83 -24.96 -5.66
C VAL A 11 1.32 -26.14 -4.84
N ALA A 12 2.21 -27.04 -4.38
CA ALA A 12 1.81 -28.16 -3.52
C ALA A 12 1.25 -27.66 -2.17
N THR A 13 1.86 -26.62 -1.61
CA THR A 13 1.41 -26.08 -0.31
C THR A 13 0.15 -25.21 -0.43
N LEU A 14 -0.18 -24.69 -1.62
CA LEU A 14 -1.48 -24.03 -1.88
C LEU A 14 -2.63 -25.04 -1.82
N LYS A 15 -2.43 -26.26 -2.29
CA LYS A 15 -3.43 -27.35 -2.18
C LYS A 15 -3.70 -27.73 -0.73
N ASP A 16 -2.67 -27.69 0.12
CA ASP A 16 -2.82 -27.98 1.56
C ASP A 16 -3.56 -26.85 2.30
N LEU A 17 -3.42 -25.58 1.84
CA LEU A 17 -4.18 -24.44 2.40
C LEU A 17 -5.66 -24.47 2.01
N GLU A 18 -6.02 -24.93 0.82
CA GLU A 18 -7.42 -25.12 0.43
C GLU A 18 -8.10 -26.17 1.31
N ALA A 19 -7.36 -27.20 1.73
CA ALA A 19 -7.87 -28.24 2.64
C ALA A 19 -8.05 -27.77 4.09
N ASP A 20 -7.37 -26.69 4.51
CA ASP A 20 -7.42 -26.16 5.89
C ASP A 20 -8.41 -24.99 6.06
N GLN A 21 -9.26 -24.73 5.09
CA GLN A 21 -10.30 -23.70 5.16
C GLN A 21 -11.45 -24.18 6.05
N THR A 22 -11.73 -23.41 7.12
CA THR A 22 -12.94 -23.57 7.91
C THR A 22 -14.02 -22.68 7.31
N SER A 23 -15.12 -23.23 6.85
CA SER A 23 -16.27 -22.46 6.41
C SER A 23 -17.03 -21.90 7.61
N VAL A 24 -17.18 -20.58 7.65
CA VAL A 24 -18.08 -19.87 8.57
C VAL A 24 -19.25 -19.36 7.77
N VAL A 25 -20.47 -19.55 8.28
CA VAL A 25 -21.68 -19.02 7.66
C VAL A 25 -21.92 -17.63 8.20
N GLN A 26 -21.79 -16.62 7.36
CA GLN A 26 -22.17 -15.24 7.68
C GLN A 26 -23.34 -14.81 6.78
N SER A 27 -24.43 -14.40 7.39
CA SER A 27 -25.67 -13.99 6.67
C SER A 27 -26.20 -15.07 5.70
N GLY A 28 -26.12 -16.34 6.09
CA GLY A 28 -26.61 -17.46 5.28
C GLY A 28 -25.72 -17.85 4.09
N ARG A 29 -24.54 -17.25 3.95
CA ARG A 29 -23.55 -17.62 2.91
C ARG A 29 -22.29 -18.19 3.56
N PRO A 30 -21.73 -19.29 3.04
CA PRO A 30 -20.46 -19.80 3.53
C PRO A 30 -19.35 -18.77 3.22
N VAL A 31 -18.60 -18.40 4.24
CA VAL A 31 -17.41 -17.57 4.12
C VAL A 31 -16.21 -18.41 4.51
N ALA A 32 -15.23 -18.55 3.64
CA ALA A 32 -13.99 -19.21 3.97
C ALA A 32 -13.18 -18.34 4.95
N VAL A 33 -12.88 -18.89 6.11
CA VAL A 33 -12.02 -18.22 7.11
C VAL A 33 -10.71 -18.98 7.17
N LEU A 34 -9.62 -18.30 6.88
CA LEU A 34 -8.29 -18.86 7.06
C LEU A 34 -7.97 -18.96 8.54
N LYS A 35 -7.56 -20.15 9.00
CA LYS A 35 -7.14 -20.38 10.40
C LYS A 35 -5.84 -19.70 10.77
N THR A 36 -5.03 -19.30 9.78
CA THR A 36 -3.70 -18.72 9.97
C THR A 36 -3.56 -17.44 9.17
N HIS A 37 -2.66 -16.57 9.58
CA HIS A 37 -2.30 -15.40 8.79
C HIS A 37 -1.72 -15.82 7.43
N PRO A 38 -2.05 -15.09 6.35
CA PRO A 38 -1.47 -15.36 5.05
C PRO A 38 0.06 -15.27 5.06
N ASP A 39 0.69 -16.17 4.35
CA ASP A 39 2.13 -16.16 4.07
C ASP A 39 2.38 -15.31 2.81
N ALA A 40 3.14 -14.23 2.92
CA ALA A 40 3.35 -13.30 1.81
C ALA A 40 3.89 -13.98 0.54
N PRO A 41 4.95 -14.81 0.60
CA PRO A 41 5.43 -15.54 -0.57
C PRO A 41 4.35 -16.35 -1.28
N ARG A 42 3.50 -17.03 -0.53
CA ARG A 42 2.42 -17.85 -1.09
C ARG A 42 1.34 -17.02 -1.75
N VAL A 43 0.92 -15.95 -1.08
CA VAL A 43 -0.10 -15.03 -1.61
C VAL A 43 0.38 -14.44 -2.94
N LEU A 44 1.59 -13.90 -2.97
CA LEU A 44 2.15 -13.26 -4.16
C LEU A 44 2.38 -14.25 -5.30
N ALA A 45 2.90 -15.45 -4.99
CA ALA A 45 3.06 -16.50 -5.99
C ALA A 45 1.73 -16.97 -6.58
N SER A 46 0.70 -17.11 -5.73
CA SER A 46 -0.64 -17.50 -6.18
C SER A 46 -1.25 -16.46 -7.10
N GLN A 47 -1.15 -15.17 -6.73
CA GLN A 47 -1.68 -14.09 -7.56
C GLN A 47 -0.92 -13.97 -8.89
N ALA A 48 0.39 -14.15 -8.90
CA ALA A 48 1.19 -14.19 -10.10
C ALA A 48 0.78 -15.37 -11.01
N ALA A 49 0.62 -16.57 -10.44
CA ALA A 49 0.21 -17.76 -11.15
C ALA A 49 -1.20 -17.64 -11.76
N MET A 50 -2.12 -16.94 -11.08
CA MET A 50 -3.47 -16.65 -11.59
C MET A 50 -3.50 -15.51 -12.62
N GLY A 51 -2.35 -14.94 -12.99
CA GLY A 51 -2.23 -13.87 -13.97
C GLY A 51 -2.69 -12.49 -13.49
N ARG A 52 -3.07 -12.33 -12.22
CA ARG A 52 -3.44 -11.02 -11.66
C ARG A 52 -2.17 -10.23 -11.35
N ARG A 53 -1.94 -9.12 -12.06
CA ARG A 53 -0.76 -8.25 -11.88
C ARG A 53 0.54 -9.07 -11.81
N LYS A 54 0.72 -10.00 -12.73
CA LYS A 54 1.80 -10.99 -12.71
C LYS A 54 3.17 -10.37 -12.43
N ASP A 55 3.59 -9.43 -13.27
CA ASP A 55 4.92 -8.80 -13.17
C ASP A 55 5.11 -8.07 -11.84
N PHE A 56 4.05 -7.43 -11.32
CA PHE A 56 4.07 -6.79 -10.00
C PHE A 56 4.30 -7.83 -8.90
N ASN A 57 3.52 -8.91 -8.87
CA ASN A 57 3.63 -9.93 -7.83
C ASN A 57 4.96 -10.71 -7.90
N GLU A 58 5.49 -10.94 -9.09
CA GLU A 58 6.85 -11.51 -9.26
C GLU A 58 7.92 -10.56 -8.75
N GLY A 59 7.80 -9.26 -8.99
CA GLY A 59 8.69 -8.24 -8.43
C GLY A 59 8.67 -8.21 -6.89
N GLU A 60 7.50 -8.35 -6.29
CA GLU A 60 7.36 -8.42 -4.84
C GLU A 60 7.98 -9.70 -4.24
N LEU A 61 7.88 -10.84 -4.94
CA LEU A 61 8.57 -12.08 -4.56
C LEU A 61 10.09 -11.92 -4.59
N LEU A 62 10.63 -11.28 -5.62
CA LEU A 62 12.06 -10.97 -5.70
C LEU A 62 12.50 -10.05 -4.56
N ALA A 63 11.68 -9.06 -4.19
CA ALA A 63 11.95 -8.19 -3.06
C ALA A 63 12.00 -8.98 -1.73
N ILE A 64 11.13 -9.97 -1.51
CA ILE A 64 11.22 -10.87 -0.34
C ILE A 64 12.55 -11.63 -0.33
N MET A 65 12.96 -12.18 -1.46
CA MET A 65 14.24 -12.91 -1.56
C MET A 65 15.43 -11.99 -1.19
N GLN A 66 15.42 -10.76 -1.68
CA GLN A 66 16.47 -9.78 -1.38
C GLN A 66 16.46 -9.37 0.10
N LEU A 67 15.28 -9.20 0.72
CA LEU A 67 15.16 -8.88 2.15
C LEU A 67 15.69 -10.00 3.05
N ILE A 68 15.51 -11.25 2.65
CA ILE A 68 16.06 -12.41 3.36
C ILE A 68 17.56 -12.51 3.14
N GLU A 69 18.02 -12.37 1.91
CA GLU A 69 19.44 -12.49 1.53
C GLU A 69 20.32 -11.45 2.22
N ASN A 70 19.84 -10.21 2.30
CA ASN A 70 20.57 -9.11 2.94
C ASN A 70 20.37 -9.04 4.46
N GLY A 71 19.62 -9.97 5.06
CA GLY A 71 19.38 -10.04 6.50
C GLY A 71 18.43 -9.00 7.05
N SER A 72 17.79 -8.17 6.22
CA SER A 72 16.87 -7.11 6.67
C SER A 72 15.58 -7.66 7.28
N ALA A 73 15.17 -8.88 6.88
CA ALA A 73 14.00 -9.55 7.42
C ALA A 73 14.17 -11.06 7.38
N THR A 74 13.49 -11.76 8.28
CA THR A 74 13.54 -13.22 8.40
C THR A 74 12.39 -13.87 7.64
N ARG A 75 12.56 -15.11 7.21
CA ARG A 75 11.49 -15.90 6.57
C ARG A 75 10.23 -15.99 7.44
N GLU A 76 10.39 -16.08 8.76
CA GLU A 76 9.28 -16.19 9.70
C GLU A 76 8.40 -14.93 9.73
N GLN A 77 9.00 -13.75 9.58
CA GLN A 77 8.27 -12.48 9.55
C GLN A 77 7.29 -12.41 8.36
N PHE A 78 7.62 -13.01 7.22
CA PHE A 78 6.75 -13.05 6.04
C PHE A 78 5.53 -13.97 6.18
N ARG A 79 5.46 -14.82 7.19
CA ARG A 79 4.30 -15.66 7.50
C ARG A 79 3.13 -14.90 8.11
N LYS A 80 3.30 -13.61 8.39
CA LYS A 80 2.27 -12.72 8.95
C LYS A 80 2.04 -11.56 7.99
N ALA A 81 1.30 -11.81 6.91
CA ALA A 81 1.00 -10.83 5.89
C ALA A 81 -0.51 -10.59 5.73
N SER A 82 -0.89 -9.58 4.97
CA SER A 82 -2.26 -9.42 4.48
C SER A 82 -2.56 -10.36 3.31
N TYR A 83 -3.82 -10.44 2.93
CA TYR A 83 -4.27 -11.18 1.73
C TYR A 83 -3.71 -10.64 0.41
N ALA A 84 -3.12 -9.44 0.43
CA ALA A 84 -2.42 -8.86 -0.71
C ALA A 84 -0.89 -9.01 -0.62
N GLY A 85 -0.37 -9.65 0.44
CA GLY A 85 1.06 -9.80 0.67
C GLY A 85 1.71 -8.61 1.38
N ALA A 86 0.94 -7.66 1.92
CA ALA A 86 1.47 -6.52 2.67
C ALA A 86 1.92 -6.93 4.08
N LEU A 87 2.95 -6.24 4.60
CA LEU A 87 3.78 -6.65 5.73
C LEU A 87 3.66 -5.70 6.92
N GLY A 88 3.64 -6.29 8.10
CA GLY A 88 3.82 -5.60 9.39
C GLY A 88 2.77 -4.52 9.70
N GLN A 89 3.10 -3.65 10.64
CA GLN A 89 2.19 -2.60 11.14
C GLN A 89 1.87 -1.54 10.08
N THR A 90 2.81 -1.24 9.17
CA THR A 90 2.66 -0.26 8.10
C THR A 90 1.99 -0.81 6.85
N GLN A 91 1.76 -2.11 6.79
CA GLN A 91 1.22 -2.81 5.61
C GLN A 91 2.00 -2.49 4.32
N PHE A 92 3.32 -2.42 4.44
CA PHE A 92 4.19 -2.21 3.29
C PHE A 92 4.25 -3.44 2.40
N MET A 93 4.26 -3.22 1.10
CA MET A 93 4.65 -4.28 0.17
C MET A 93 6.15 -4.60 0.34
N PRO A 94 6.60 -5.81 0.03
CA PRO A 94 8.01 -6.20 0.16
C PRO A 94 8.98 -5.24 -0.51
N SER A 95 8.69 -4.78 -1.71
CA SER A 95 9.50 -3.79 -2.42
C SER A 95 9.55 -2.44 -1.69
N THR A 96 8.45 -2.04 -1.07
CA THR A 96 8.38 -0.81 -0.26
C THR A 96 9.24 -0.94 0.98
N LEU A 97 9.21 -2.08 1.68
CA LEU A 97 10.09 -2.35 2.81
C LEU A 97 11.56 -2.35 2.39
N LEU A 98 11.88 -2.96 1.25
CA LEU A 98 13.25 -3.00 0.72
C LEU A 98 13.80 -1.59 0.47
N GLN A 99 13.00 -0.72 -0.15
CA GLN A 99 13.40 0.63 -0.54
C GLN A 99 13.35 1.65 0.62
N HIS A 100 12.33 1.56 1.45
CA HIS A 100 12.01 2.60 2.44
C HIS A 100 12.17 2.16 3.89
N GLY A 101 12.36 0.87 4.14
CA GLY A 101 12.55 0.34 5.49
C GLY A 101 13.72 0.99 6.20
N ARG A 102 13.53 1.33 7.48
CA ARG A 102 14.53 1.89 8.38
C ARG A 102 14.68 1.02 9.61
N ASP A 103 15.92 0.85 10.00
CA ASP A 103 16.35 0.30 11.28
C ASP A 103 16.59 1.50 12.21
N PHE A 104 15.63 1.78 13.09
CA PHE A 104 15.63 2.96 13.94
C PHE A 104 16.54 2.79 15.17
N ASP A 105 16.51 1.61 15.77
CA ASP A 105 17.31 1.30 16.97
C ASP A 105 18.70 0.73 16.66
N LYS A 106 19.00 0.50 15.38
CA LYS A 106 20.29 0.04 14.86
C LYS A 106 20.69 -1.36 15.33
N ASP A 107 19.70 -2.23 15.46
CA ASP A 107 19.92 -3.64 15.80
C ASP A 107 20.33 -4.51 14.60
N GLY A 108 20.33 -3.95 13.39
CA GLY A 108 20.66 -4.61 12.12
C GLY A 108 19.45 -5.12 11.36
N HIS A 109 18.24 -4.99 11.90
CA HIS A 109 17.00 -5.47 11.32
C HIS A 109 16.04 -4.31 11.00
N LYS A 110 15.07 -4.55 10.11
CA LYS A 110 13.99 -3.61 9.78
C LYS A 110 12.66 -4.24 10.19
N ASP A 111 12.41 -4.28 11.50
CA ASP A 111 11.27 -5.00 12.06
C ASP A 111 9.98 -4.17 12.03
N LEU A 112 9.20 -4.31 10.97
CA LEU A 112 7.88 -3.69 10.87
C LEU A 112 6.79 -4.41 11.68
N TRP A 113 7.07 -5.58 12.26
CA TRP A 113 6.06 -6.42 12.92
C TRP A 113 5.98 -6.17 14.42
N THR A 114 7.13 -6.07 15.09
CA THR A 114 7.20 -5.95 16.55
C THR A 114 7.89 -4.69 17.04
N ASN A 115 8.65 -4.00 16.18
CA ASN A 115 9.34 -2.75 16.52
C ASN A 115 8.57 -1.54 15.96
N ALA A 116 7.86 -0.82 16.85
CA ALA A 116 7.15 0.39 16.47
C ALA A 116 8.09 1.52 16.02
N GLY A 117 9.32 1.58 16.52
CA GLY A 117 10.34 2.53 16.10
C GLY A 117 10.67 2.39 14.62
N ASP A 118 10.97 1.16 14.18
CA ASP A 118 11.27 0.83 12.79
C ASP A 118 10.05 1.08 11.88
N ALA A 119 8.86 0.68 12.34
CA ALA A 119 7.64 0.88 11.60
C ALA A 119 7.37 2.37 11.33
N LEU A 120 7.46 3.23 12.36
CA LEU A 120 7.25 4.67 12.25
C LEU A 120 8.36 5.35 11.44
N ALA A 121 9.63 4.98 11.66
CA ALA A 121 10.76 5.52 10.90
C ALA A 121 10.67 5.15 9.40
N SER A 122 10.25 3.93 9.11
CA SER A 122 10.02 3.46 7.74
C SER A 122 8.89 4.23 7.07
N ALA A 123 7.76 4.44 7.76
CA ALA A 123 6.64 5.24 7.27
C ALA A 123 7.05 6.70 7.01
N ALA A 124 7.80 7.32 7.93
CA ALA A 124 8.30 8.68 7.77
C ALA A 124 9.26 8.79 6.57
N ASN A 125 10.15 7.80 6.38
CA ASN A 125 11.05 7.74 5.25
C ASN A 125 10.29 7.57 3.92
N TYR A 126 9.26 6.71 3.89
CA TYR A 126 8.40 6.54 2.72
C TYR A 126 7.70 7.86 2.35
N LEU A 127 7.07 8.53 3.32
CA LEU A 127 6.40 9.80 3.09
C LEU A 127 7.36 10.88 2.58
N THR A 128 8.56 10.98 3.18
CA THR A 128 9.59 11.93 2.76
C THR A 128 10.01 11.69 1.31
N ASN A 129 10.28 10.43 0.95
CA ASN A 129 10.66 10.07 -0.41
C ASN A 129 9.52 10.21 -1.42
N SER A 130 8.27 10.18 -0.95
CA SER A 130 7.06 10.46 -1.74
C SER A 130 6.78 11.97 -1.89
N GLY A 131 7.65 12.83 -1.37
CA GLY A 131 7.54 14.28 -1.55
C GLY A 131 6.79 15.02 -0.42
N TRP A 132 6.49 14.33 0.70
CA TRP A 132 5.90 14.99 1.86
C TRP A 132 6.83 16.06 2.42
N LYS A 133 6.28 17.25 2.70
CA LYS A 133 7.02 18.39 3.25
C LYS A 133 6.39 18.83 4.56
N LYS A 134 7.22 18.90 5.60
CA LYS A 134 6.78 19.38 6.92
C LYS A 134 6.16 20.77 6.82
N GLY A 135 5.00 20.95 7.42
CA GLY A 135 4.28 22.23 7.46
C GLY A 135 3.48 22.56 6.20
N GLN A 136 3.46 21.68 5.19
CA GLN A 136 2.55 21.81 4.06
C GLN A 136 1.34 20.88 4.25
N PRO A 137 0.12 21.33 3.91
CA PRO A 137 -1.05 20.48 3.89
C PRO A 137 -0.87 19.42 2.79
N TRP A 138 -1.28 18.19 3.07
CA TRP A 138 -1.27 17.09 2.09
C TRP A 138 -2.54 17.08 1.23
N ALA A 139 -3.64 17.58 1.79
CA ALA A 139 -4.91 17.76 1.09
C ALA A 139 -5.74 18.86 1.76
N VAL A 140 -6.65 19.42 1.00
CA VAL A 140 -7.65 20.40 1.46
C VAL A 140 -8.98 19.99 0.87
N GLU A 141 -9.99 19.82 1.71
CA GLU A 141 -11.36 19.60 1.26
C GLU A 141 -11.86 20.85 0.53
N THR A 142 -12.43 20.67 -0.64
CA THR A 142 -12.89 21.76 -1.49
C THR A 142 -14.37 21.63 -1.81
N ARG A 143 -15.05 22.75 -1.95
CA ARG A 143 -16.38 22.83 -2.54
C ARG A 143 -16.22 22.93 -4.05
N ILE A 144 -16.91 22.05 -4.76
CA ILE A 144 -16.95 22.05 -6.23
C ILE A 144 -18.15 22.91 -6.64
N PRO A 145 -18.03 23.83 -7.61
CA PRO A 145 -19.16 24.60 -8.09
C PRO A 145 -20.19 23.72 -8.80
N GLU A 146 -21.46 24.15 -8.83
CA GLU A 146 -22.56 23.39 -9.41
C GLU A 146 -22.33 23.00 -10.87
N VAL A 147 -21.66 23.89 -11.63
CA VAL A 147 -21.20 23.60 -12.98
C VAL A 147 -19.68 23.48 -12.99
N PHE A 148 -19.17 22.27 -13.10
CA PHE A 148 -17.74 21.97 -13.07
C PHE A 148 -17.35 20.90 -14.08
N ASP A 149 -16.20 21.08 -14.71
CA ASP A 149 -15.62 20.08 -15.61
C ASP A 149 -14.84 19.01 -14.83
N TYR A 150 -15.48 17.90 -14.52
CA TYR A 150 -14.87 16.78 -13.79
C TYR A 150 -13.74 16.08 -14.53
N SER A 151 -13.57 16.32 -15.85
CA SER A 151 -12.41 15.80 -16.60
C SER A 151 -11.09 16.36 -16.10
N LEU A 152 -11.12 17.46 -15.36
CA LEU A 152 -9.95 18.06 -14.71
C LEU A 152 -9.37 17.20 -13.56
N GLY A 153 -10.10 16.20 -13.11
CA GLY A 153 -9.62 15.19 -12.12
C GLY A 153 -8.75 14.09 -12.74
N ASP A 154 -8.01 14.37 -13.77
CA ASP A 154 -7.15 13.45 -14.53
C ASP A 154 -5.71 13.32 -13.96
N GLY A 155 -5.45 13.88 -12.77
CA GLY A 155 -4.13 13.90 -12.15
C GLY A 155 -3.25 15.08 -12.57
N ARG A 156 -3.78 16.03 -13.37
CA ARG A 156 -3.05 17.24 -13.72
C ARG A 156 -2.77 18.11 -12.49
N LYS A 157 -1.60 18.74 -12.47
CA LYS A 157 -1.22 19.67 -11.41
C LYS A 157 -1.38 21.10 -11.90
N LEU A 158 -2.21 21.86 -11.20
CA LEU A 158 -2.38 23.29 -11.38
C LEU A 158 -2.02 24.00 -10.08
N THR A 159 -1.75 25.32 -10.16
CA THR A 159 -1.57 26.11 -8.94
C THR A 159 -2.89 26.23 -8.18
N VAL A 160 -2.80 26.43 -6.87
CA VAL A 160 -3.98 26.68 -6.02
C VAL A 160 -4.75 27.89 -6.54
N ALA A 161 -4.05 28.94 -7.01
CA ALA A 161 -4.68 30.10 -7.65
C ALA A 161 -5.51 29.69 -8.88
N ALA A 162 -4.98 28.81 -9.73
CA ALA A 162 -5.70 28.34 -10.92
C ALA A 162 -6.94 27.51 -10.55
N TRP A 163 -6.84 26.64 -9.53
CA TRP A 163 -7.99 25.89 -9.02
C TRP A 163 -9.07 26.83 -8.45
N LYS A 164 -8.68 27.86 -7.69
CA LYS A 164 -9.62 28.87 -7.21
C LYS A 164 -10.30 29.64 -8.35
N ALA A 165 -9.57 29.97 -9.40
CA ALA A 165 -10.13 30.62 -10.59
C ALA A 165 -11.16 29.74 -11.33
N LEU A 166 -11.05 28.41 -11.21
CA LEU A 166 -12.04 27.44 -11.71
C LEU A 166 -13.21 27.23 -10.73
N GLY A 167 -13.27 27.98 -9.62
CA GLY A 167 -14.35 27.95 -8.66
C GLY A 167 -14.20 26.94 -7.51
N LEU A 168 -13.07 26.21 -7.42
CA LEU A 168 -12.82 25.34 -6.27
C LEU A 168 -12.39 26.17 -5.07
N LEU A 169 -13.21 26.17 -4.03
CA LEU A 169 -12.96 26.93 -2.80
C LEU A 169 -12.77 25.95 -1.63
N PRO A 170 -11.87 26.25 -0.67
CA PRO A 170 -11.76 25.45 0.55
C PRO A 170 -13.12 25.32 1.26
N ALA A 171 -13.49 24.11 1.65
CA ALA A 171 -14.75 23.84 2.36
C ALA A 171 -14.70 24.32 3.82
N THR A 172 -13.52 24.26 4.42
CA THR A 172 -13.24 24.68 5.80
C THR A 172 -12.09 25.67 5.83
N ALA A 173 -12.08 26.50 6.86
CA ALA A 173 -11.27 27.64 7.22
C ALA A 173 -10.01 28.03 6.42
N PRO A 174 -9.70 29.33 6.39
CA PRO A 174 -8.66 29.96 5.57
C PRO A 174 -7.21 29.63 5.95
N GLU A 175 -6.98 28.82 6.99
CA GLU A 175 -5.64 28.47 7.47
C GLU A 175 -4.80 27.71 6.43
N PHE A 176 -5.44 27.06 5.47
CA PHE A 176 -4.80 26.42 4.33
C PHE A 176 -4.71 27.34 3.08
N ALA A 177 -5.00 28.61 3.23
CA ALA A 177 -4.76 29.60 2.17
C ALA A 177 -3.25 29.84 1.91
N SER A 178 -2.41 28.88 2.33
CA SER A 178 -0.98 28.86 2.16
C SER A 178 -0.63 28.79 0.68
N SER A 179 -0.09 29.88 0.21
CA SER A 179 0.55 30.07 -1.10
C SER A 179 -0.29 29.62 -2.30
N ASP A 180 -0.92 30.56 -2.95
CA ASP A 180 -1.56 30.41 -4.27
C ASP A 180 -0.63 29.79 -5.34
N ALA A 181 0.68 29.78 -5.09
CA ALA A 181 1.69 29.20 -5.97
C ALA A 181 1.88 27.68 -5.78
N LEU A 182 1.33 27.07 -4.73
CA LEU A 182 1.43 25.62 -4.52
C LEU A 182 0.76 24.87 -5.67
N GLN A 183 1.43 23.81 -6.13
CA GLN A 183 0.87 22.88 -7.10
C GLN A 183 0.00 21.86 -6.38
N ALA A 184 -1.21 21.68 -6.85
CA ALA A 184 -2.18 20.71 -6.35
C ALA A 184 -2.85 19.99 -7.52
N GLU A 185 -3.35 18.80 -7.25
CA GLU A 185 -4.23 18.06 -8.16
C GLU A 185 -5.61 17.93 -7.54
N LEU A 186 -6.64 17.83 -8.36
CA LEU A 186 -7.98 17.51 -7.92
C LEU A 186 -8.11 15.99 -7.75
N PHE A 187 -8.35 15.56 -6.52
CA PHE A 187 -8.59 14.16 -6.20
C PHE A 187 -10.07 13.93 -5.95
N LEU A 188 -10.69 13.04 -6.72
CA LEU A 188 -12.10 12.65 -6.65
C LEU A 188 -12.18 11.20 -6.13
N PRO A 189 -12.31 10.97 -4.81
CA PRO A 189 -12.22 9.61 -4.23
C PRO A 189 -13.27 8.64 -4.76
N ALA A 190 -14.46 9.13 -5.07
CA ALA A 190 -15.57 8.35 -5.61
C ALA A 190 -15.74 8.50 -7.13
N GLY A 191 -14.77 9.13 -7.79
CA GLY A 191 -14.87 9.49 -9.22
C GLY A 191 -15.84 10.65 -9.46
N SER A 192 -16.06 10.98 -10.73
CA SER A 192 -16.92 12.10 -11.16
C SER A 192 -18.40 11.93 -10.82
N TYR A 193 -18.81 10.77 -10.35
CA TYR A 193 -20.20 10.44 -9.94
C TYR A 193 -20.38 10.30 -8.44
N GLY A 194 -19.33 10.58 -7.67
CA GLY A 194 -19.40 10.56 -6.21
C GLY A 194 -20.19 11.72 -5.63
N PRO A 195 -20.53 11.66 -4.34
CA PRO A 195 -21.12 12.80 -3.67
C PRO A 195 -20.17 13.99 -3.76
N SER A 196 -20.72 15.09 -4.23
CA SER A 196 -20.06 16.41 -4.26
C SER A 196 -20.13 17.07 -2.88
#